data_7d533c47e47f7b6fb300ac9a8ec7bbb5
#
_entry.id   7d533c47e47f7b6fb300ac9a8ec7bbb5
#
_cell.length_a   1.000
_cell.length_b   1.000
_cell.length_c   1.000
_cell.angle_alpha   90.00
_cell.angle_beta   90.00
_cell.angle_gamma   90.00
#
_symmetry.space_group_name_H-M   'P 1'
#
loop_
_entity.id
_entity.type
_entity.pdbx_description
1 polymer ?
#
loop_
_entity_poly.entity_id
_entity_poly.type
_entity_poly.pdbx_seq_one_letter_code
_entity_poly.pdbx_strand_id
1 'polypeptide(L)'
;MTCIIVDDEPLAQQVLEDYIITIPFLSLRAKCSSAFEAFDILRKEKIDLIFLDIHMPNVSGIDFINSLENKPIFIFTTAYSEYALDAFNLNALDYLVKPIPFDRFLKAANKAFDYYSLKNPQAAAQKPEKQEEKTERYLFVKSDYHTQRVDLNEISFIEGLKDYVKIYLTSGKSVITLNSLRNMAEKLPADEFVRVHKSYIVSISKIGTISRNRIIMGDKYIPIGDNFKEEFYAILNKNNISM
;
A
#
# COMPACT_ATOMS: atom_id res chain seq x y z
N MET A 1 13.82 7.56 -4.67
CA MET A 1 14.73 6.57 -4.06
C MET A 1 15.14 5.57 -5.12
N THR A 2 16.46 5.50 -5.43
CA THR A 2 17.00 4.55 -6.43
C THR A 2 17.07 3.14 -5.86
N CYS A 3 16.66 2.11 -6.62
CA CYS A 3 16.69 0.73 -6.16
C CYS A 3 17.20 -0.24 -7.23
N ILE A 4 17.70 -1.39 -6.78
CA ILE A 4 18.03 -2.54 -7.60
C ILE A 4 17.35 -3.80 -7.06
N ILE A 5 17.15 -4.77 -7.95
CA ILE A 5 16.71 -6.13 -7.62
C ILE A 5 17.93 -7.03 -7.81
N VAL A 6 18.18 -7.90 -6.84
CA VAL A 6 19.26 -8.91 -6.90
C VAL A 6 18.65 -10.27 -6.59
N ASP A 7 18.44 -11.07 -7.61
CA ASP A 7 17.73 -12.35 -7.54
C ASP A 7 18.11 -13.16 -8.77
N ASP A 8 18.49 -14.43 -8.62
CA ASP A 8 18.88 -15.28 -9.74
C ASP A 8 17.67 -15.85 -10.51
N GLU A 9 16.46 -15.69 -9.96
CA GLU A 9 15.22 -16.16 -10.55
C GLU A 9 14.54 -15.07 -11.41
N PRO A 10 14.48 -15.20 -12.76
CA PRO A 10 13.93 -14.16 -13.63
C PRO A 10 12.46 -13.81 -13.35
N LEU A 11 11.66 -14.81 -12.94
CA LEU A 11 10.25 -14.59 -12.61
C LEU A 11 10.08 -13.75 -11.33
N ALA A 12 10.93 -13.98 -10.32
CA ALA A 12 10.92 -13.17 -9.09
C ALA A 12 11.33 -11.71 -9.38
N GLN A 13 12.35 -11.51 -10.21
CA GLN A 13 12.75 -10.20 -10.70
C GLN A 13 11.60 -9.48 -11.41
N GLN A 14 10.85 -10.19 -12.28
CA GLN A 14 9.73 -9.60 -13.02
C GLN A 14 8.61 -9.15 -12.10
N VAL A 15 8.24 -9.98 -11.12
CA VAL A 15 7.21 -9.62 -10.12
C VAL A 15 7.59 -8.36 -9.34
N LEU A 16 8.85 -8.29 -8.88
CA LEU A 16 9.33 -7.10 -8.16
C LEU A 16 9.40 -5.86 -9.05
N GLU A 17 9.83 -6.00 -10.32
CA GLU A 17 9.82 -4.91 -11.29
C GLU A 17 8.42 -4.37 -11.52
N ASP A 18 7.43 -5.26 -11.76
CA ASP A 18 6.03 -4.87 -11.95
C ASP A 18 5.49 -4.10 -10.74
N TYR A 19 5.89 -4.47 -9.52
CA TYR A 19 5.53 -3.76 -8.30
C TYR A 19 6.24 -2.40 -8.20
N ILE A 20 7.55 -2.34 -8.46
CA ILE A 20 8.35 -1.12 -8.37
C ILE A 20 7.84 -0.04 -9.32
N ILE A 21 7.49 -0.40 -10.55
CA ILE A 21 6.97 0.54 -11.57
C ILE A 21 5.68 1.23 -11.09
N THR A 22 4.88 0.56 -10.27
CA THR A 22 3.63 1.15 -9.74
C THR A 22 3.84 2.12 -8.60
N ILE A 23 5.05 2.18 -8.02
CA ILE A 23 5.36 3.00 -6.83
C ILE A 23 6.15 4.25 -7.23
N PRO A 24 5.55 5.47 -7.14
CA PRO A 24 6.14 6.70 -7.67
C PRO A 24 7.48 7.12 -7.06
N PHE A 25 7.74 6.75 -5.82
CA PHE A 25 8.97 7.11 -5.11
C PHE A 25 10.12 6.11 -5.31
N LEU A 26 9.89 4.99 -6.01
CA LEU A 26 10.92 4.03 -6.39
C LEU A 26 11.36 4.23 -7.84
N SER A 27 12.65 4.10 -8.08
CA SER A 27 13.26 4.15 -9.42
C SER A 27 14.18 2.96 -9.60
N LEU A 28 13.72 1.95 -10.33
CA LEU A 28 14.53 0.77 -10.64
C LEU A 28 15.70 1.16 -11.55
N ARG A 29 16.93 0.83 -11.13
CA ARG A 29 18.16 1.10 -11.89
C ARG A 29 18.65 -0.13 -12.63
N ALA A 30 18.61 -1.28 -11.98
CA ALA A 30 19.07 -2.52 -12.57
C ALA A 30 18.37 -3.73 -11.94
N LYS A 31 18.33 -4.82 -12.71
CA LYS A 31 18.07 -6.18 -12.26
C LYS A 31 19.37 -6.95 -12.36
N CYS A 32 19.80 -7.56 -11.28
CA CYS A 32 21.04 -8.31 -11.17
C CYS A 32 20.71 -9.78 -10.92
N SER A 33 21.29 -10.68 -11.71
CA SER A 33 21.10 -12.12 -11.54
C SER A 33 22.13 -12.75 -10.59
N SER A 34 23.02 -11.94 -10.04
CA SER A 34 24.07 -12.37 -9.12
C SER A 34 24.57 -11.25 -8.24
N ALA A 35 25.23 -11.62 -7.12
CA ALA A 35 25.94 -10.67 -6.25
C ALA A 35 27.04 -9.90 -7.00
N PHE A 36 27.70 -10.52 -7.97
CA PHE A 36 28.78 -9.87 -8.74
C PHE A 36 28.24 -8.74 -9.62
N GLU A 37 27.12 -8.92 -10.30
CA GLU A 37 26.47 -7.86 -11.06
C GLU A 37 26.04 -6.70 -10.15
N ALA A 38 25.52 -7.01 -8.96
CA ALA A 38 25.15 -6.00 -7.98
C ALA A 38 26.37 -5.20 -7.49
N PHE A 39 27.52 -5.85 -7.26
CA PHE A 39 28.77 -5.15 -6.92
C PHE A 39 29.19 -4.16 -7.99
N ASP A 40 29.09 -4.54 -9.26
CA ASP A 40 29.46 -3.66 -10.38
C ASP A 40 28.56 -2.42 -10.46
N ILE A 41 27.28 -2.57 -10.17
CA ILE A 41 26.35 -1.44 -10.11
C ILE A 41 26.66 -0.53 -8.92
N LEU A 42 26.85 -1.09 -7.72
CA LEU A 42 27.12 -0.34 -6.49
C LEU A 42 28.44 0.47 -6.55
N ARG A 43 29.40 0.03 -7.38
CA ARG A 43 30.64 0.78 -7.63
C ARG A 43 30.43 1.98 -8.55
N LYS A 44 29.47 1.92 -9.45
CA LYS A 44 29.22 2.93 -10.48
C LYS A 44 28.19 3.96 -10.06
N GLU A 45 27.21 3.54 -9.29
CA GLU A 45 26.04 4.35 -8.94
C GLU A 45 25.73 4.26 -7.45
N LYS A 46 25.22 5.36 -6.90
CA LYS A 46 24.66 5.35 -5.55
C LYS A 46 23.26 4.72 -5.59
N ILE A 47 23.12 3.58 -4.94
CA ILE A 47 21.85 2.88 -4.77
C ILE A 47 21.36 3.09 -3.34
N ASP A 48 20.10 3.45 -3.20
CA ASP A 48 19.48 3.74 -1.90
C ASP A 48 18.86 2.48 -1.28
N LEU A 49 18.30 1.57 -2.11
CA LEU A 49 17.58 0.39 -1.68
C LEU A 49 17.94 -0.84 -2.52
N ILE A 50 18.10 -1.99 -1.88
CA ILE A 50 18.27 -3.29 -2.54
C ILE A 50 17.15 -4.24 -2.11
N PHE A 51 16.43 -4.81 -3.07
CA PHE A 51 15.65 -6.03 -2.89
C PHE A 51 16.56 -7.21 -3.20
N LEU A 52 16.85 -8.03 -2.21
CA LEU A 52 17.94 -9.00 -2.26
C LEU A 52 17.45 -10.40 -1.93
N ASP A 53 17.58 -11.31 -2.88
CA ASP A 53 17.34 -12.73 -2.57
C ASP A 53 18.45 -13.28 -1.67
N ILE A 54 18.03 -14.12 -0.70
CA ILE A 54 18.98 -14.77 0.20
C ILE A 54 19.72 -15.90 -0.50
N HIS A 55 19.01 -16.67 -1.32
CA HIS A 55 19.54 -17.90 -1.91
C HIS A 55 19.92 -17.69 -3.38
N MET A 56 21.14 -17.25 -3.57
CA MET A 56 21.70 -17.14 -4.91
C MET A 56 22.92 -18.08 -5.09
N PRO A 57 23.19 -18.54 -6.31
CA PRO A 57 24.37 -19.33 -6.59
C PRO A 57 25.68 -18.59 -6.27
N ASN A 58 26.69 -19.32 -5.82
CA ASN A 58 28.06 -18.88 -5.50
C ASN A 58 28.16 -17.93 -4.29
N VAL A 59 27.38 -16.88 -4.18
CA VAL A 59 27.40 -15.90 -3.08
C VAL A 59 25.98 -15.68 -2.62
N SER A 60 25.69 -16.04 -1.37
CA SER A 60 24.37 -15.78 -0.80
C SER A 60 24.11 -14.28 -0.59
N GLY A 61 22.85 -13.86 -0.54
CA GLY A 61 22.50 -12.48 -0.23
C GLY A 61 23.03 -12.02 1.13
N ILE A 62 23.11 -12.94 2.10
CA ILE A 62 23.70 -12.68 3.42
C ILE A 62 25.20 -12.40 3.31
N ASP A 63 25.96 -13.23 2.59
CA ASP A 63 27.38 -13.03 2.40
C ASP A 63 27.66 -11.76 1.59
N PHE A 64 26.84 -11.48 0.59
CA PHE A 64 26.92 -10.27 -0.19
C PHE A 64 26.78 -9.01 0.69
N ILE A 65 25.74 -8.92 1.51
CA ILE A 65 25.55 -7.76 2.41
C ILE A 65 26.67 -7.64 3.43
N ASN A 66 27.20 -8.76 3.94
CA ASN A 66 28.29 -8.73 4.90
C ASN A 66 29.62 -8.27 4.29
N SER A 67 29.81 -8.45 3.00
CA SER A 67 31.01 -8.01 2.28
C SER A 67 31.02 -6.50 1.95
N LEU A 68 29.87 -5.81 2.08
CA LEU A 68 29.76 -4.37 1.81
C LEU A 68 30.21 -3.55 3.02
N GLU A 69 31.16 -2.64 2.82
CA GLU A 69 31.58 -1.66 3.84
C GLU A 69 30.46 -0.63 4.11
N ASN A 70 29.89 -0.08 3.04
CA ASN A 70 28.77 0.86 3.11
C ASN A 70 27.50 0.18 2.60
N LYS A 71 26.66 -0.24 3.54
CA LYS A 71 25.42 -0.95 3.23
C LYS A 71 24.32 0.03 2.84
N PRO A 72 23.71 -0.06 1.64
CA PRO A 72 22.44 0.60 1.32
C PRO A 72 21.34 0.07 2.24
N ILE A 73 20.16 0.68 2.18
CA ILE A 73 18.96 0.06 2.75
C ILE A 73 18.72 -1.25 1.99
N PHE A 74 18.40 -2.33 2.69
CA PHE A 74 18.09 -3.58 2.03
C PHE A 74 16.90 -4.28 2.65
N ILE A 75 16.15 -4.97 1.79
CA ILE A 75 15.01 -5.81 2.12
C ILE A 75 15.30 -7.18 1.54
N PHE A 76 15.31 -8.20 2.38
CA PHE A 76 15.48 -9.55 1.90
C PHE A 76 14.22 -10.10 1.24
N THR A 77 14.42 -10.88 0.19
CA THR A 77 13.39 -11.73 -0.43
C THR A 77 13.83 -13.19 -0.34
N THR A 78 12.92 -14.13 -0.13
CA THR A 78 13.30 -15.56 -0.01
C THR A 78 12.07 -16.47 -0.09
N ALA A 79 12.28 -17.72 -0.49
CA ALA A 79 11.26 -18.77 -0.43
C ALA A 79 11.06 -19.35 0.99
N TYR A 80 11.97 -19.07 1.95
CA TYR A 80 12.00 -19.72 3.25
C TYR A 80 11.76 -18.74 4.39
N SER A 81 10.83 -19.06 5.29
CA SER A 81 10.49 -18.21 6.45
C SER A 81 11.51 -18.27 7.60
N GLU A 82 12.36 -19.27 7.64
CA GLU A 82 13.31 -19.54 8.72
C GLU A 82 14.47 -18.53 8.82
N TYR A 83 14.79 -17.83 7.73
CA TYR A 83 15.87 -16.81 7.70
C TYR A 83 15.46 -15.45 8.27
N ALA A 84 14.27 -15.32 8.83
CA ALA A 84 13.81 -14.06 9.45
C ALA A 84 14.69 -13.63 10.63
N LEU A 85 15.27 -14.57 11.38
CA LEU A 85 16.19 -14.29 12.50
C LEU A 85 17.54 -13.76 11.99
N ASP A 86 18.06 -14.32 10.89
CA ASP A 86 19.32 -13.87 10.28
C ASP A 86 19.16 -12.46 9.68
N ALA A 87 18.04 -12.21 9.02
CA ALA A 87 17.69 -10.89 8.52
C ALA A 87 17.66 -9.83 9.64
N PHE A 88 17.12 -10.17 10.80
CA PHE A 88 17.08 -9.29 11.97
C PHE A 88 18.49 -8.98 12.50
N ASN A 89 19.35 -9.98 12.62
CA ASN A 89 20.74 -9.83 13.10
C ASN A 89 21.60 -8.95 12.17
N LEU A 90 21.25 -8.90 10.89
CA LEU A 90 21.95 -8.11 9.87
C LEU A 90 21.40 -6.67 9.75
N ASN A 91 20.41 -6.29 10.54
CA ASN A 91 19.70 -5.02 10.44
C ASN A 91 19.02 -4.83 9.06
N ALA A 92 18.52 -5.90 8.46
CA ALA A 92 17.64 -5.77 7.31
C ALA A 92 16.43 -4.90 7.68
N LEU A 93 16.06 -3.99 6.79
CA LEU A 93 14.93 -3.12 7.07
C LEU A 93 13.62 -3.92 7.10
N ASP A 94 13.51 -4.90 6.23
CA ASP A 94 12.35 -5.80 6.17
C ASP A 94 12.72 -7.14 5.51
N TYR A 95 11.74 -8.05 5.45
CA TYR A 95 11.86 -9.41 4.99
C TYR A 95 10.57 -9.85 4.27
N LEU A 96 10.71 -10.33 3.04
CA LEU A 96 9.59 -10.70 2.17
C LEU A 96 9.67 -12.17 1.79
N VAL A 97 8.65 -12.95 2.13
CA VAL A 97 8.56 -14.37 1.77
C VAL A 97 7.87 -14.52 0.42
N LYS A 98 8.52 -15.24 -0.51
CA LYS A 98 7.95 -15.61 -1.82
C LYS A 98 6.87 -16.71 -1.64
N PRO A 99 5.73 -16.62 -2.35
CA PRO A 99 5.33 -15.57 -3.28
C PRO A 99 4.98 -14.27 -2.56
N ILE A 100 5.54 -13.14 -3.00
CA ILE A 100 5.41 -11.85 -2.34
C ILE A 100 4.06 -11.22 -2.72
N PRO A 101 3.10 -11.04 -1.77
CA PRO A 101 1.89 -10.30 -2.04
C PRO A 101 2.19 -8.80 -2.20
N PHE A 102 1.47 -8.12 -3.11
CA PHE A 102 1.71 -6.70 -3.38
C PHE A 102 1.54 -5.81 -2.12
N ASP A 103 0.53 -6.09 -1.29
CA ASP A 103 0.30 -5.34 -0.05
C ASP A 103 1.46 -5.47 0.94
N ARG A 104 2.13 -6.64 0.99
CA ARG A 104 3.31 -6.88 1.81
C ARG A 104 4.53 -6.15 1.27
N PHE A 105 4.71 -6.17 -0.07
CA PHE A 105 5.75 -5.40 -0.76
C PHE A 105 5.58 -3.90 -0.52
N LEU A 106 4.37 -3.38 -0.68
CA LEU A 106 4.06 -1.95 -0.48
C LEU A 106 4.40 -1.48 0.94
N LYS A 107 4.07 -2.28 1.96
CA LYS A 107 4.43 -1.98 3.36
C LYS A 107 5.95 -1.89 3.54
N ALA A 108 6.70 -2.82 2.96
CA ALA A 108 8.16 -2.82 3.04
C ALA A 108 8.77 -1.62 2.29
N ALA A 109 8.24 -1.28 1.12
CA ALA A 109 8.67 -0.12 0.33
C ALA A 109 8.40 1.21 1.07
N ASN A 110 7.22 1.38 1.68
CA ASN A 110 6.91 2.56 2.50
C ASN A 110 7.86 2.67 3.70
N LYS A 111 8.10 1.57 4.42
CA LYS A 111 9.07 1.54 5.52
C LYS A 111 10.47 1.96 5.06
N ALA A 112 10.89 1.53 3.84
CA ALA A 112 12.16 1.93 3.27
C ALA A 112 12.20 3.42 2.95
N PHE A 113 11.14 3.97 2.42
CA PHE A 113 11.04 5.39 2.11
C PHE A 113 11.07 6.26 3.37
N ASP A 114 10.35 5.88 4.43
CA ASP A 114 10.37 6.57 5.72
C ASP A 114 11.77 6.58 6.33
N TYR A 115 12.44 5.43 6.34
CA TYR A 115 13.81 5.31 6.85
C TYR A 115 14.81 6.13 6.02
N TYR A 116 14.68 6.11 4.69
CA TYR A 116 15.50 6.90 3.77
C TYR A 116 15.33 8.41 4.02
N SER A 117 14.09 8.86 4.20
CA SER A 117 13.74 10.25 4.46
C SER A 117 14.31 10.76 5.78
N LEU A 118 14.34 9.92 6.82
CA LEU A 118 14.97 10.26 8.11
C LEU A 118 16.50 10.41 7.99
N LYS A 119 17.16 9.59 7.16
CA LYS A 119 18.61 9.67 6.95
C LYS A 119 19.05 10.78 6.01
N ASN A 120 18.16 11.27 5.13
CA ASN A 120 18.44 12.28 4.12
C ASN A 120 17.45 13.46 4.24
N PRO A 121 17.58 14.35 5.25
CA PRO A 121 16.66 15.47 5.43
C PRO A 121 16.58 16.41 4.23
N GLN A 122 17.66 16.49 3.41
CA GLN A 122 17.68 17.27 2.18
C GLN A 122 16.92 16.60 1.02
N ALA A 123 16.76 15.29 1.01
CA ALA A 123 15.89 14.57 0.08
C ALA A 123 14.40 14.72 0.48
N ALA A 124 14.14 14.95 1.75
CA ALA A 124 12.81 15.32 2.26
C ALA A 124 12.38 16.75 1.81
N ALA A 125 13.34 17.63 1.49
CA ALA A 125 13.07 18.97 0.95
C ALA A 125 12.66 18.96 -0.56
N GLN A 126 12.80 17.85 -1.24
CA GLN A 126 12.18 17.58 -2.55
C GLN A 126 10.84 16.84 -2.44
N LYS A 127 10.25 16.78 -1.25
CA LYS A 127 8.79 16.69 -1.17
C LYS A 127 8.27 17.91 -1.93
N PRO A 128 7.43 17.73 -2.97
CA PRO A 128 6.66 18.86 -3.47
C PRO A 128 6.02 19.49 -2.24
N GLU A 129 6.05 20.85 -2.19
CA GLU A 129 5.53 21.66 -1.10
C GLU A 129 4.30 21.01 -0.48
N LYS A 130 4.20 21.05 0.87
CA LYS A 130 3.01 20.62 1.62
C LYS A 130 1.71 20.98 0.88
N GLN A 131 1.39 20.23 -0.14
CA GLN A 131 0.04 19.81 -0.35
C GLN A 131 -0.22 18.88 0.83
N GLU A 132 -1.18 19.22 1.64
CA GLU A 132 -1.78 18.42 2.70
C GLU A 132 -1.62 16.94 2.38
N GLU A 133 -1.12 16.14 3.32
CA GLU A 133 -0.90 14.70 3.18
C GLU A 133 -1.96 14.08 2.27
N LYS A 134 -1.67 14.03 0.97
CA LYS A 134 -2.34 13.09 0.11
C LYS A 134 -1.69 11.74 0.42
N THR A 135 -2.08 11.15 1.55
CA THR A 135 -2.10 9.70 1.67
C THR A 135 -2.56 9.19 0.33
N GLU A 136 -1.77 8.36 -0.32
CA GLU A 136 -2.18 7.75 -1.59
C GLU A 136 -3.50 7.03 -1.35
N ARG A 137 -4.58 7.69 -1.80
CA ARG A 137 -5.95 7.40 -1.43
C ARG A 137 -6.56 6.41 -2.40
N TYR A 138 -6.04 5.19 -2.42
CA TYR A 138 -6.61 4.14 -3.27
C TYR A 138 -6.68 2.78 -2.57
N LEU A 139 -7.64 2.00 -3.00
CA LEU A 139 -7.79 0.59 -2.65
C LEU A 139 -7.50 -0.26 -3.89
N PHE A 140 -6.74 -1.35 -3.69
CA PHE A 140 -6.73 -2.43 -4.65
C PHE A 140 -7.82 -3.44 -4.32
N VAL A 141 -8.73 -3.65 -5.24
CA VAL A 141 -9.83 -4.60 -5.11
C VAL A 141 -9.74 -5.67 -6.20
N LYS A 142 -9.87 -6.94 -5.81
CA LYS A 142 -9.97 -8.03 -6.77
C LYS A 142 -11.37 -8.03 -7.38
N SER A 143 -11.46 -7.88 -8.69
CA SER A 143 -12.69 -8.02 -9.47
C SER A 143 -12.48 -9.14 -10.46
N ASP A 144 -13.24 -10.22 -10.36
CA ASP A 144 -13.17 -11.42 -11.20
C ASP A 144 -11.74 -11.94 -11.45
N TYR A 145 -11.08 -11.59 -12.56
CA TYR A 145 -9.75 -12.08 -12.95
C TYR A 145 -8.64 -11.03 -12.86
N HIS A 146 -8.93 -9.81 -12.37
CA HIS A 146 -7.94 -8.75 -12.29
C HIS A 146 -8.06 -7.94 -11.00
N THR A 147 -6.95 -7.31 -10.62
CA THR A 147 -6.91 -6.37 -9.51
C THR A 147 -7.09 -4.97 -10.06
N GLN A 148 -8.12 -4.26 -9.59
CA GLN A 148 -8.41 -2.89 -9.99
C GLN A 148 -8.02 -1.92 -8.88
N ARG A 149 -7.35 -0.83 -9.26
CA ARG A 149 -7.10 0.31 -8.38
C ARG A 149 -8.35 1.19 -8.34
N VAL A 150 -8.78 1.53 -7.14
CA VAL A 150 -9.92 2.43 -6.87
C VAL A 150 -9.44 3.58 -6.00
N ASP A 151 -9.52 4.80 -6.50
CA ASP A 151 -9.18 6.01 -5.72
C ASP A 151 -10.25 6.24 -4.63
N LEU A 152 -9.81 6.45 -3.37
CA LEU A 152 -10.72 6.69 -2.26
C LEU A 152 -11.56 7.97 -2.47
N ASN A 153 -11.01 8.98 -3.13
CA ASN A 153 -11.74 10.22 -3.45
C ASN A 153 -12.87 9.99 -4.44
N GLU A 154 -12.82 8.92 -5.24
CA GLU A 154 -13.87 8.55 -6.19
C GLU A 154 -14.97 7.70 -5.53
N ILE A 155 -14.75 7.16 -4.33
CA ILE A 155 -15.74 6.34 -3.66
C ILE A 155 -16.84 7.25 -3.07
N SER A 156 -18.08 7.00 -3.50
CA SER A 156 -19.26 7.63 -2.93
C SER A 156 -19.76 6.86 -1.71
N PHE A 157 -20.03 5.59 -1.88
CA PHE A 157 -20.45 4.68 -0.81
C PHE A 157 -20.17 3.23 -1.19
N ILE A 158 -20.22 2.34 -0.20
CA ILE A 158 -20.01 0.91 -0.34
C ILE A 158 -21.24 0.17 0.20
N GLU A 159 -21.77 -0.76 -0.58
CA GLU A 159 -22.91 -1.61 -0.26
C GLU A 159 -22.46 -3.06 -0.06
N GLY A 160 -22.88 -3.68 1.05
CA GLY A 160 -22.64 -5.10 1.32
C GLY A 160 -23.68 -5.99 0.64
N LEU A 161 -23.21 -6.96 -0.13
CA LEU A 161 -24.01 -7.94 -0.88
C LEU A 161 -23.63 -9.36 -0.45
N LYS A 162 -23.99 -9.77 0.77
CA LYS A 162 -23.59 -11.05 1.39
C LYS A 162 -22.06 -11.18 1.46
N ASP A 163 -21.47 -12.04 0.63
CA ASP A 163 -20.04 -12.31 0.58
C ASP A 163 -19.25 -11.30 -0.26
N TYR A 164 -19.94 -10.39 -0.97
CA TYR A 164 -19.38 -9.37 -1.82
C TYR A 164 -19.69 -7.99 -1.28
N VAL A 165 -18.87 -7.02 -1.69
CA VAL A 165 -19.17 -5.61 -1.54
C VAL A 165 -19.19 -4.93 -2.90
N LYS A 166 -20.09 -3.98 -3.08
CA LYS A 166 -20.18 -3.15 -4.26
C LYS A 166 -19.78 -1.73 -3.91
N ILE A 167 -18.72 -1.26 -4.54
CA ILE A 167 -18.15 0.08 -4.36
C ILE A 167 -18.74 0.97 -5.45
N TYR A 168 -19.44 2.02 -5.07
CA TYR A 168 -20.03 3.00 -5.99
C TYR A 168 -19.12 4.21 -6.09
N LEU A 169 -18.77 4.57 -7.34
CA LEU A 169 -17.88 5.68 -7.66
C LEU A 169 -18.67 6.94 -8.05
N THR A 170 -18.08 8.09 -7.84
CA THR A 170 -18.63 9.40 -8.24
C THR A 170 -18.86 9.51 -9.75
N SER A 171 -18.12 8.73 -10.54
CA SER A 171 -18.30 8.62 -12.00
C SER A 171 -19.57 7.88 -12.43
N GLY A 172 -20.37 7.34 -11.47
CA GLY A 172 -21.51 6.49 -11.73
C GLY A 172 -21.16 5.01 -11.99
N LYS A 173 -19.88 4.68 -12.12
CA LYS A 173 -19.41 3.29 -12.22
C LYS A 173 -19.43 2.59 -10.87
N SER A 174 -19.37 1.26 -10.89
CA SER A 174 -19.26 0.46 -9.66
C SER A 174 -18.30 -0.70 -9.85
N VAL A 175 -17.65 -1.10 -8.75
CA VAL A 175 -16.75 -2.25 -8.70
C VAL A 175 -17.27 -3.24 -7.67
N ILE A 176 -17.34 -4.53 -8.03
CA ILE A 176 -17.75 -5.60 -7.13
C ILE A 176 -16.50 -6.42 -6.77
N THR A 177 -16.33 -6.72 -5.49
CA THR A 177 -15.21 -7.52 -5.00
C THR A 177 -15.66 -8.48 -3.90
N LEU A 178 -15.04 -9.66 -3.85
CA LEU A 178 -15.25 -10.61 -2.77
C LEU A 178 -14.56 -10.06 -1.50
N ASN A 179 -15.37 -9.49 -0.62
CA ASN A 179 -14.92 -8.93 0.65
C ASN A 179 -16.13 -8.71 1.57
N SER A 180 -15.87 -8.54 2.87
CA SER A 180 -16.89 -8.15 3.84
C SER A 180 -16.88 -6.64 4.11
N LEU A 181 -18.05 -6.06 4.45
CA LEU A 181 -18.10 -4.65 4.87
C LEU A 181 -17.25 -4.36 6.11
N ARG A 182 -17.06 -5.33 6.99
CA ARG A 182 -16.19 -5.17 8.16
C ARG A 182 -14.73 -4.98 7.73
N ASN A 183 -14.22 -5.87 6.89
CA ASN A 183 -12.84 -5.75 6.39
C ASN A 183 -12.63 -4.49 5.55
N MET A 184 -13.69 -4.03 4.84
CA MET A 184 -13.62 -2.75 4.12
C MET A 184 -13.54 -1.58 5.09
N ALA A 185 -14.35 -1.56 6.16
CA ALA A 185 -14.31 -0.51 7.17
C ALA A 185 -12.92 -0.40 7.86
N GLU A 186 -12.24 -1.52 8.09
CA GLU A 186 -10.90 -1.54 8.68
C GLU A 186 -9.80 -0.99 7.73
N LYS A 187 -10.04 -0.99 6.42
CA LYS A 187 -9.10 -0.50 5.39
C LYS A 187 -9.33 0.95 4.98
N LEU A 188 -10.47 1.50 5.33
CA LEU A 188 -10.84 2.87 4.98
C LEU A 188 -10.46 3.85 6.10
N PRO A 189 -10.01 5.07 5.77
CA PRO A 189 -9.76 6.11 6.76
C PRO A 189 -11.05 6.44 7.54
N ALA A 190 -11.00 6.33 8.86
CA ALA A 190 -12.18 6.53 9.72
C ALA A 190 -12.64 7.99 9.81
N ASP A 191 -11.80 8.95 9.44
CA ASP A 191 -12.10 10.37 9.33
C ASP A 191 -12.84 10.74 8.04
N GLU A 192 -12.83 9.85 7.03
CA GLU A 192 -13.45 10.10 5.73
C GLU A 192 -14.60 9.17 5.40
N PHE A 193 -14.60 7.97 5.98
CA PHE A 193 -15.62 6.96 5.74
C PHE A 193 -16.26 6.53 7.05
N VAL A 194 -17.57 6.46 7.05
CA VAL A 194 -18.32 6.04 8.23
C VAL A 194 -19.31 4.93 7.88
N ARG A 195 -19.36 3.92 8.74
CA ARG A 195 -20.38 2.87 8.62
C ARG A 195 -21.69 3.36 9.21
N VAL A 196 -22.71 3.49 8.37
CA VAL A 196 -24.01 4.03 8.75
C VAL A 196 -25.12 2.98 8.88
N HIS A 197 -24.84 1.77 8.40
CA HIS A 197 -25.80 0.66 8.44
C HIS A 197 -25.05 -0.69 8.40
N LYS A 198 -25.74 -1.78 8.79
CA LYS A 198 -25.18 -3.14 8.64
C LYS A 198 -24.71 -3.45 7.22
N SER A 199 -25.29 -2.78 6.22
CA SER A 199 -25.02 -2.98 4.80
C SER A 199 -24.41 -1.77 4.09
N TYR A 200 -24.08 -0.66 4.76
CA TYR A 200 -23.57 0.53 4.09
C TYR A 200 -22.45 1.23 4.86
N ILE A 201 -21.40 1.63 4.08
CA ILE A 201 -20.36 2.58 4.47
C ILE A 201 -20.48 3.77 3.50
N VAL A 202 -20.39 5.00 3.97
CA VAL A 202 -20.49 6.21 3.14
C VAL A 202 -19.24 7.07 3.27
N SER A 203 -18.87 7.75 2.19
CA SER A 203 -17.86 8.81 2.21
C SER A 203 -18.49 10.09 2.79
N ILE A 204 -17.93 10.63 3.87
CA ILE A 204 -18.45 11.79 4.59
C ILE A 204 -18.48 13.02 3.67
N SER A 205 -17.44 13.22 2.88
CA SER A 205 -17.31 14.36 1.96
C SER A 205 -18.31 14.32 0.77
N LYS A 206 -18.95 13.17 0.53
CA LYS A 206 -19.91 12.97 -0.57
C LYS A 206 -21.37 12.96 -0.10
N ILE A 207 -21.60 13.16 1.19
CA ILE A 207 -22.97 13.29 1.74
C ILE A 207 -23.59 14.59 1.22
N GLY A 208 -24.64 14.46 0.40
CA GLY A 208 -25.36 15.62 -0.12
C GLY A 208 -26.43 16.12 0.86
N THR A 209 -27.32 15.24 1.27
CA THR A 209 -28.47 15.60 2.13
C THR A 209 -28.77 14.47 3.11
N ILE A 210 -29.12 14.83 4.31
CA ILE A 210 -29.63 13.90 5.33
C ILE A 210 -31.08 14.29 5.62
N SER A 211 -32.01 13.37 5.43
CA SER A 211 -33.42 13.59 5.70
C SER A 211 -34.09 12.35 6.28
N ARG A 212 -34.88 12.52 7.33
CA ARG A 212 -35.68 11.45 7.96
C ARG A 212 -34.87 10.16 8.21
N ASN A 213 -33.69 10.30 8.80
CA ASN A 213 -32.80 9.18 9.12
C ASN A 213 -32.27 8.42 7.91
N ARG A 214 -32.16 9.09 6.77
CA ARG A 214 -31.57 8.55 5.51
C ARG A 214 -30.60 9.55 4.92
N ILE A 215 -29.54 9.04 4.34
CA ILE A 215 -28.56 9.81 3.56
C ILE A 215 -28.96 9.70 2.10
N ILE A 216 -29.07 10.83 1.42
CA ILE A 216 -29.40 10.92 -0.01
C ILE A 216 -28.10 11.16 -0.76
N MET A 217 -27.74 10.20 -1.64
CA MET A 217 -26.54 10.24 -2.47
C MET A 217 -26.94 9.96 -3.92
N GLY A 218 -27.12 11.02 -4.70
CA GLY A 218 -27.75 10.92 -6.03
C GLY A 218 -29.15 10.33 -5.91
N ASP A 219 -29.42 9.26 -6.64
CA ASP A 219 -30.72 8.57 -6.63
C ASP A 219 -30.86 7.50 -5.53
N LYS A 220 -29.82 7.34 -4.69
CA LYS A 220 -29.82 6.33 -3.62
C LYS A 220 -30.19 6.91 -2.26
N TYR A 221 -31.07 6.21 -1.57
CA TYR A 221 -31.49 6.48 -0.19
C TYR A 221 -30.86 5.45 0.73
N ILE A 222 -29.83 5.86 1.47
CA ILE A 222 -29.06 4.98 2.37
C ILE A 222 -29.63 5.14 3.79
N PRO A 223 -30.16 4.08 4.42
CA PRO A 223 -30.70 4.15 5.76
C PRO A 223 -29.57 4.28 6.80
N ILE A 224 -29.82 5.06 7.86
CA ILE A 224 -28.97 5.10 9.04
C ILE A 224 -29.56 4.15 10.07
N GLY A 225 -28.83 3.08 10.39
CA GLY A 225 -29.24 2.09 11.38
C GLY A 225 -29.13 2.63 12.81
N ASP A 226 -30.05 2.24 13.70
CA ASP A 226 -30.08 2.77 15.06
C ASP A 226 -28.78 2.61 15.83
N ASN A 227 -28.09 1.50 15.65
CA ASN A 227 -26.78 1.21 16.31
C ASN A 227 -25.62 2.03 15.74
N PHE A 228 -25.82 2.75 14.64
CA PHE A 228 -24.76 3.53 13.97
C PHE A 228 -24.99 5.05 14.09
N LYS A 229 -26.15 5.47 14.62
CA LYS A 229 -26.55 6.88 14.68
C LYS A 229 -25.61 7.72 15.53
N GLU A 230 -25.31 7.29 16.74
CA GLU A 230 -24.53 8.05 17.69
C GLU A 230 -23.13 8.35 17.13
N GLU A 231 -22.47 7.31 16.61
CA GLU A 231 -21.13 7.44 16.00
C GLU A 231 -21.17 8.35 14.77
N PHE A 232 -22.16 8.15 13.90
CA PHE A 232 -22.33 8.93 12.68
C PHE A 232 -22.49 10.44 12.99
N TYR A 233 -23.41 10.78 13.89
CA TYR A 233 -23.64 12.19 14.25
C TYR A 233 -22.47 12.80 15.03
N ALA A 234 -21.76 12.04 15.85
CA ALA A 234 -20.55 12.50 16.52
C ALA A 234 -19.44 12.88 15.50
N ILE A 235 -19.28 12.09 14.44
CA ILE A 235 -18.32 12.37 13.36
C ILE A 235 -18.73 13.63 12.58
N LEU A 236 -20.02 13.79 12.24
CA LEU A 236 -20.52 14.99 11.55
C LEU A 236 -20.29 16.26 12.35
N ASN A 237 -20.59 16.22 13.65
CA ASN A 237 -20.39 17.37 14.55
C ASN A 237 -18.91 17.76 14.66
N LYS A 238 -18.00 16.79 14.69
CA LYS A 238 -16.55 17.03 14.71
C LYS A 238 -16.06 17.72 13.43
N ASN A 239 -16.70 17.47 12.30
CA ASN A 239 -16.36 18.02 10.99
C ASN A 239 -17.09 19.36 10.67
N ASN A 240 -17.61 20.07 11.68
CA ASN A 240 -18.33 21.35 11.54
C ASN A 240 -19.54 21.34 10.59
N ILE A 241 -20.17 20.19 10.42
CA ILE A 241 -21.45 20.10 9.72
C ILE A 241 -22.54 20.39 10.78
N SER A 242 -22.74 21.67 11.07
CA SER A 242 -23.84 22.10 11.96
C SER A 242 -25.19 21.75 11.30
N MET A 243 -26.04 21.05 12.05
CA MET A 243 -27.48 20.91 11.71
C MET A 243 -28.27 22.01 12.28
#